data_4850884aa1d874023e361788c08213b9
#
_entry.id   4850884aa1d874023e361788c08213b9
#
_cell.length_a   1.000
_cell.length_b   1.000
_cell.length_c   1.000
_cell.angle_alpha   90.00
_cell.angle_beta   90.00
_cell.angle_gamma   90.00
#
_symmetry.space_group_name_H-M   'P 1'
#
loop_
_entity.id
_entity.type
_entity.pdbx_description
1 polymer ?
#
loop_
_entity_poly.entity_id
_entity_poly.type
_entity_poly.pdbx_seq_one_letter_code
_entity_poly.pdbx_strand_id
1 'polypeptide(L)'
;LSCNRADILVTDIRMPFVDGLELVEQAARLYPDMKAMVFSGYGEFEYARRAMRFGVEEYILKPVNPTEFQNAIKKIIRVLEESKQEKSRRQTEGSLFKEYILNAIFNGTDAAELEKRAAGIYPMDFLNSYRRLMLLEVSGDFFENKSSQLLGGLKLAGLNADYLNVSPQQGILLFKSESDDWKETARRVLGILEELSGKDAKCYVAVSSGLKNRSQLAERCRETELLMENRFYGLDSHIFMAEYDVECADDVQLDDNTLIKQIQQDVRTKDMLSPVSYTHLRAHETSAH
;
A
#
# COMPACT_ATOMS: atom_id res chain seq x y z
N LEU A 1 -9.94 -30.09 -1.94
CA LEU A 1 -9.00 -28.96 -2.20
C LEU A 1 -9.70 -27.58 -2.28
N SER A 2 -11.03 -27.54 -2.42
CA SER A 2 -11.77 -26.26 -2.58
C SER A 2 -11.93 -25.45 -1.29
N CYS A 3 -11.73 -26.03 -0.10
CA CYS A 3 -11.95 -25.36 1.19
C CYS A 3 -10.68 -25.04 1.97
N ASN A 4 -9.56 -25.75 1.73
CA ASN A 4 -8.31 -25.51 2.43
C ASN A 4 -7.14 -25.57 1.43
N ARG A 5 -6.28 -24.55 1.46
CA ARG A 5 -5.08 -24.50 0.65
C ARG A 5 -4.04 -25.50 1.21
N ALA A 6 -3.61 -26.46 0.38
CA ALA A 6 -2.53 -27.36 0.72
C ALA A 6 -1.21 -26.88 0.13
N ASP A 7 -0.14 -26.88 0.91
CA ASP A 7 1.22 -26.53 0.44
C ASP A 7 1.95 -27.75 -0.15
N ILE A 8 1.60 -28.96 0.27
CA ILE A 8 2.24 -30.22 -0.16
C ILE A 8 1.15 -31.24 -0.55
N LEU A 9 1.30 -31.83 -1.73
CA LEU A 9 0.52 -32.96 -2.20
C LEU A 9 1.38 -34.22 -2.14
N VAL A 10 0.91 -35.24 -1.44
CA VAL A 10 1.54 -36.57 -1.42
C VAL A 10 0.56 -37.58 -1.98
N THR A 11 0.93 -38.30 -3.04
CA THR A 11 0.04 -39.26 -3.69
C THR A 11 0.76 -40.52 -4.16
N ASP A 12 0.02 -41.59 -4.31
CA ASP A 12 0.49 -42.76 -5.06
C ASP A 12 0.27 -42.54 -6.56
N ILE A 13 1.11 -43.09 -7.42
CA ILE A 13 0.91 -43.02 -8.87
C ILE A 13 -0.32 -43.85 -9.27
N ARG A 14 -0.41 -45.09 -8.79
CA ARG A 14 -1.53 -46.00 -9.11
C ARG A 14 -2.58 -45.96 -8.04
N MET A 15 -3.66 -45.27 -8.28
CA MET A 15 -4.83 -45.23 -7.44
C MET A 15 -6.08 -45.68 -8.21
N PRO A 16 -7.08 -46.30 -7.55
CA PRO A 16 -8.38 -46.55 -8.16
C PRO A 16 -9.00 -45.22 -8.63
N PHE A 17 -9.53 -45.19 -9.84
CA PHE A 17 -10.30 -44.09 -10.45
C PHE A 17 -9.52 -42.91 -10.98
N VAL A 18 -8.38 -42.50 -10.40
CA VAL A 18 -7.56 -41.38 -10.88
C VAL A 18 -6.08 -41.75 -10.80
N ASP A 19 -5.34 -41.53 -11.87
CA ASP A 19 -3.87 -41.63 -11.89
C ASP A 19 -3.28 -40.49 -11.04
N GLY A 20 -2.37 -40.84 -10.12
CA GLY A 20 -1.74 -39.84 -9.24
C GLY A 20 -0.96 -38.77 -10.01
N LEU A 21 -0.40 -39.07 -11.19
CA LEU A 21 0.27 -38.10 -12.04
C LEU A 21 -0.72 -37.14 -12.70
N GLU A 22 -1.93 -37.60 -13.07
CA GLU A 22 -3.00 -36.72 -13.54
C GLU A 22 -3.48 -35.79 -12.41
N LEU A 23 -3.58 -36.31 -11.19
CA LEU A 23 -3.90 -35.49 -10.02
C LEU A 23 -2.85 -34.41 -9.79
N VAL A 24 -1.56 -34.72 -9.87
CA VAL A 24 -0.47 -33.75 -9.74
C VAL A 24 -0.54 -32.70 -10.84
N GLU A 25 -0.79 -33.09 -12.10
CA GLU A 25 -0.91 -32.16 -13.22
C GLU A 25 -2.06 -31.16 -13.00
N GLN A 26 -3.24 -31.64 -12.61
CA GLN A 26 -4.38 -30.79 -12.32
C GLN A 26 -4.13 -29.86 -11.12
N ALA A 27 -3.51 -30.38 -10.08
CA ALA A 27 -3.17 -29.63 -8.89
C ALA A 27 -2.10 -28.54 -9.18
N ALA A 28 -1.10 -28.83 -9.99
CA ALA A 28 -0.09 -27.85 -10.40
C ALA A 28 -0.68 -26.68 -11.23
N ARG A 29 -1.71 -26.95 -12.04
CA ARG A 29 -2.43 -25.90 -12.77
C ARG A 29 -3.24 -24.98 -11.84
N LEU A 30 -3.87 -25.55 -10.82
CA LEU A 30 -4.73 -24.82 -9.86
C LEU A 30 -3.94 -24.12 -8.76
N TYR A 31 -2.81 -24.73 -8.37
CA TYR A 31 -1.97 -24.28 -7.24
C TYR A 31 -0.49 -24.33 -7.63
N PRO A 32 0.02 -23.34 -8.40
CA PRO A 32 1.38 -23.35 -8.93
C PRO A 32 2.49 -23.38 -7.86
N ASP A 33 2.18 -22.95 -6.65
CA ASP A 33 3.13 -22.92 -5.52
C ASP A 33 3.17 -24.23 -4.74
N MET A 34 2.20 -25.13 -4.95
CA MET A 34 2.11 -26.40 -4.26
C MET A 34 3.22 -27.35 -4.74
N LYS A 35 3.85 -28.02 -3.80
CA LYS A 35 4.89 -29.02 -4.08
C LYS A 35 4.28 -30.41 -4.05
N ALA A 36 4.71 -31.29 -4.96
CA ALA A 36 4.20 -32.64 -5.05
C ALA A 36 5.28 -33.68 -4.78
N MET A 37 4.88 -34.74 -4.07
CA MET A 37 5.65 -35.96 -3.86
C MET A 37 4.82 -37.15 -4.32
N VAL A 38 5.43 -38.08 -5.03
CA VAL A 38 4.74 -39.30 -5.48
C VAL A 38 5.40 -40.56 -4.96
N PHE A 39 4.57 -41.54 -4.63
CA PHE A 39 5.00 -42.90 -4.34
C PHE A 39 4.77 -43.82 -5.56
N SER A 40 5.69 -44.72 -5.83
CA SER A 40 5.55 -45.71 -6.89
C SER A 40 5.98 -47.09 -6.43
N GLY A 41 5.19 -48.09 -6.75
CA GLY A 41 5.57 -49.50 -6.58
C GLY A 41 6.47 -50.05 -7.69
N TYR A 42 6.72 -49.26 -8.74
CA TYR A 42 7.44 -49.68 -9.91
C TYR A 42 8.53 -48.65 -10.26
N GLY A 43 9.74 -49.19 -10.48
CA GLY A 43 10.89 -48.39 -10.93
C GLY A 43 10.85 -48.08 -12.43
N GLU A 44 9.67 -47.88 -13.02
CA GLU A 44 9.54 -47.60 -14.45
C GLU A 44 9.99 -46.15 -14.74
N PHE A 45 11.02 -46.05 -15.55
CA PHE A 45 11.62 -44.76 -15.95
C PHE A 45 10.61 -43.78 -16.57
N GLU A 46 9.60 -44.28 -17.27
CA GLU A 46 8.56 -43.46 -17.90
C GLU A 46 7.69 -42.71 -16.86
N TYR A 47 7.36 -43.34 -15.74
CA TYR A 47 6.61 -42.65 -14.69
C TYR A 47 7.45 -41.57 -13.99
N ALA A 48 8.72 -41.85 -13.72
CA ALA A 48 9.63 -40.86 -13.15
C ALA A 48 9.81 -39.65 -14.10
N ARG A 49 9.97 -39.90 -15.39
CA ARG A 49 10.09 -38.85 -16.42
C ARG A 49 8.81 -38.01 -16.53
N ARG A 50 7.62 -38.61 -16.46
CA ARG A 50 6.35 -37.90 -16.46
C ARG A 50 6.19 -37.06 -15.19
N ALA A 51 6.52 -37.62 -14.03
CA ALA A 51 6.47 -36.92 -12.74
C ALA A 51 7.33 -35.63 -12.77
N MET A 52 8.55 -35.72 -13.26
CA MET A 52 9.44 -34.56 -13.41
C MET A 52 8.88 -33.46 -14.31
N ARG A 53 8.17 -33.82 -15.41
CA ARG A 53 7.53 -32.83 -16.30
C ARG A 53 6.41 -32.05 -15.62
N PHE A 54 5.75 -32.64 -14.63
CA PHE A 54 4.67 -32.03 -13.86
C PHE A 54 5.16 -31.32 -12.60
N GLY A 55 6.49 -31.20 -12.40
CA GLY A 55 7.07 -30.47 -11.28
C GLY A 55 6.99 -31.23 -9.95
N VAL A 56 7.00 -32.56 -10.00
CA VAL A 56 7.14 -33.38 -8.79
C VAL A 56 8.53 -33.17 -8.19
N GLU A 57 8.58 -32.77 -6.93
CA GLU A 57 9.82 -32.50 -6.20
C GLU A 57 10.52 -33.78 -5.76
N GLU A 58 9.76 -34.80 -5.39
CA GLU A 58 10.29 -36.05 -4.87
C GLU A 58 9.50 -37.25 -5.41
N TYR A 59 10.24 -38.29 -5.81
CA TYR A 59 9.73 -39.56 -6.31
C TYR A 59 10.30 -40.69 -5.47
N ILE A 60 9.46 -41.39 -4.70
CA ILE A 60 9.86 -42.41 -3.73
C ILE A 60 9.35 -43.77 -4.16
N LEU A 61 10.27 -44.77 -4.20
CA LEU A 61 9.94 -46.13 -4.48
C LEU A 61 9.39 -46.88 -3.25
N LYS A 62 8.38 -47.71 -3.45
CA LYS A 62 7.91 -48.65 -2.44
C LYS A 62 8.79 -49.93 -2.44
N PRO A 63 9.07 -50.52 -1.26
CA PRO A 63 8.57 -50.14 0.09
C PRO A 63 9.23 -48.87 0.59
N VAL A 64 8.42 -47.96 1.15
CA VAL A 64 8.87 -46.66 1.62
C VAL A 64 9.77 -46.79 2.84
N ASN A 65 11.02 -46.33 2.72
CA ASN A 65 11.91 -46.22 3.85
C ASN A 65 11.54 -44.95 4.68
N PRO A 66 11.27 -45.11 6.01
CA PRO A 66 10.90 -43.97 6.85
C PRO A 66 11.94 -42.83 6.85
N THR A 67 13.22 -43.14 6.79
CA THR A 67 14.30 -42.16 6.76
C THR A 67 14.34 -41.42 5.43
N GLU A 68 14.13 -42.10 4.31
CA GLU A 68 14.05 -41.52 2.99
C GLU A 68 12.85 -40.59 2.88
N PHE A 69 11.69 -41.03 3.36
CA PHE A 69 10.48 -40.20 3.41
C PHE A 69 10.68 -38.93 4.24
N GLN A 70 11.26 -39.06 5.45
CA GLN A 70 11.55 -37.89 6.30
C GLN A 70 12.51 -36.91 5.63
N ASN A 71 13.55 -37.39 4.94
CA ASN A 71 14.50 -36.54 4.22
C ASN A 71 13.83 -35.81 3.04
N ALA A 72 12.99 -36.51 2.29
CA ALA A 72 12.22 -35.94 1.20
C ALA A 72 11.26 -34.85 1.69
N ILE A 73 10.51 -35.09 2.77
CA ILE A 73 9.64 -34.06 3.35
C ILE A 73 10.44 -32.86 3.85
N LYS A 74 11.57 -33.05 4.54
CA LYS A 74 12.44 -31.95 4.98
C LYS A 74 12.93 -31.12 3.81
N LYS A 75 13.32 -31.76 2.70
CA LYS A 75 13.75 -31.06 1.48
C LYS A 75 12.62 -30.21 0.89
N ILE A 76 11.42 -30.77 0.78
CA ILE A 76 10.24 -30.03 0.28
C ILE A 76 9.93 -28.84 1.15
N ILE A 77 9.93 -29.02 2.50
CA ILE A 77 9.68 -27.93 3.44
C ILE A 77 10.70 -26.81 3.22
N ARG A 78 11.99 -27.14 3.10
CA ARG A 78 13.05 -26.15 2.87
C ARG A 78 12.83 -25.38 1.57
N VAL A 79 12.48 -26.04 0.47
CA VAL A 79 12.19 -25.39 -0.82
C VAL A 79 11.00 -24.45 -0.71
N LEU A 80 9.95 -24.84 0.03
CA LEU A 80 8.77 -23.98 0.30
C LEU A 80 9.14 -22.76 1.13
N GLU A 81 9.94 -22.92 2.18
CA GLU A 81 10.39 -21.82 3.04
C GLU A 81 11.28 -20.84 2.27
N GLU A 82 12.25 -21.33 1.49
CA GLU A 82 13.10 -20.51 0.64
C GLU A 82 12.29 -19.71 -0.38
N SER A 83 11.29 -20.35 -1.02
CA SER A 83 10.38 -19.69 -1.96
C SER A 83 9.51 -18.62 -1.27
N LYS A 84 8.98 -18.89 -0.07
CA LYS A 84 8.20 -17.92 0.71
C LYS A 84 9.07 -16.74 1.15
N GLN A 85 10.30 -16.98 1.58
CA GLN A 85 11.25 -15.93 1.96
C GLN A 85 11.64 -15.05 0.77
N GLU A 86 11.93 -15.65 -0.38
CA GLU A 86 12.27 -14.91 -1.60
C GLU A 86 11.10 -14.04 -2.08
N LYS A 87 9.86 -14.55 -2.07
CA LYS A 87 8.66 -13.77 -2.39
C LYS A 87 8.46 -12.61 -1.41
N SER A 88 8.63 -12.87 -0.11
CA SER A 88 8.54 -11.84 0.92
C SER A 88 9.61 -10.77 0.75
N ARG A 89 10.86 -11.16 0.48
CA ARG A 89 11.97 -10.24 0.22
C ARG A 89 11.69 -9.35 -0.99
N ARG A 90 11.29 -9.94 -2.13
CA ARG A 90 10.95 -9.17 -3.34
C ARG A 90 9.78 -8.22 -3.12
N GLN A 91 8.79 -8.63 -2.34
CA GLN A 91 7.67 -7.76 -1.98
C GLN A 91 8.11 -6.60 -1.10
N THR A 92 8.99 -6.84 -0.13
CA THR A 92 9.55 -5.79 0.73
C THR A 92 10.43 -4.83 -0.06
N GLU A 93 11.35 -5.33 -0.90
CA GLU A 93 12.19 -4.52 -1.77
C GLU A 93 11.35 -3.67 -2.73
N GLY A 94 10.30 -4.26 -3.32
CA GLY A 94 9.35 -3.54 -4.17
C GLY A 94 8.57 -2.45 -3.43
N SER A 95 8.20 -2.69 -2.17
CA SER A 95 7.52 -1.70 -1.33
C SER A 95 8.44 -0.51 -1.01
N LEU A 96 9.67 -0.78 -0.59
CA LEU A 96 10.68 0.26 -0.31
C LEU A 96 11.00 1.10 -1.55
N PHE A 97 11.08 0.45 -2.72
CA PHE A 97 11.32 1.16 -3.97
C PHE A 97 10.16 2.06 -4.35
N LYS A 98 8.92 1.59 -4.21
CA LYS A 98 7.71 2.42 -4.42
C LYS A 98 7.71 3.65 -3.51
N GLU A 99 8.00 3.45 -2.24
CA GLU A 99 8.08 4.52 -1.26
C GLU A 99 9.15 5.55 -1.64
N TYR A 100 10.34 5.10 -2.04
CA TYR A 100 11.40 5.97 -2.53
C TYR A 100 10.97 6.81 -3.74
N ILE A 101 10.34 6.17 -4.75
CA ILE A 101 9.89 6.86 -5.96
C ILE A 101 8.80 7.89 -5.64
N LEU A 102 7.81 7.54 -4.83
CA LEU A 102 6.74 8.45 -4.43
C LEU A 102 7.29 9.64 -3.64
N ASN A 103 8.18 9.41 -2.69
CA ASN A 103 8.86 10.47 -1.94
C ASN A 103 9.64 11.41 -2.88
N ALA A 104 10.37 10.86 -3.86
CA ALA A 104 11.11 11.66 -4.81
C ALA A 104 10.20 12.54 -5.68
N ILE A 105 9.07 12.01 -6.15
CA ILE A 105 8.07 12.75 -6.93
C ILE A 105 7.46 13.88 -6.09
N PHE A 106 7.08 13.60 -4.85
CA PHE A 106 6.45 14.58 -3.97
C PHE A 106 7.44 15.67 -3.52
N ASN A 107 8.72 15.34 -3.44
CA ASN A 107 9.79 16.32 -3.23
C ASN A 107 10.20 17.08 -4.52
N GLY A 108 9.41 16.97 -5.60
CA GLY A 108 9.56 17.76 -6.81
C GLY A 108 10.48 17.17 -7.88
N THR A 109 10.91 15.92 -7.75
CA THR A 109 11.67 15.25 -8.81
C THR A 109 10.70 14.87 -9.95
N ASP A 110 11.09 15.16 -11.19
CA ASP A 110 10.30 14.83 -12.37
C ASP A 110 10.15 13.30 -12.52
N ALA A 111 8.91 12.82 -12.67
CA ALA A 111 8.60 11.42 -12.86
C ALA A 111 9.29 10.82 -14.10
N ALA A 112 9.45 11.60 -15.18
CA ALA A 112 10.14 11.15 -16.39
C ALA A 112 11.66 11.00 -16.19
N GLU A 113 12.26 11.84 -15.36
CA GLU A 113 13.67 11.72 -14.98
C GLU A 113 13.90 10.48 -14.10
N LEU A 114 13.01 10.25 -13.12
CA LEU A 114 13.04 9.06 -12.28
C LEU A 114 12.86 7.77 -13.11
N GLU A 115 12.00 7.78 -14.10
CA GLU A 115 11.83 6.65 -15.00
C GLU A 115 13.09 6.32 -15.78
N LYS A 116 13.80 7.30 -16.29
CA LYS A 116 15.09 7.10 -16.97
C LYS A 116 16.13 6.49 -16.02
N ARG A 117 16.18 6.93 -14.78
CA ARG A 117 17.10 6.41 -13.75
C ARG A 117 16.72 5.02 -13.29
N ALA A 118 15.42 4.70 -13.20
CA ALA A 118 14.89 3.40 -12.80
C ALA A 118 14.80 2.39 -13.95
N ALA A 119 15.08 2.81 -15.19
CA ALA A 119 14.96 1.97 -16.37
C ALA A 119 15.77 0.66 -16.22
N GLY A 120 15.09 -0.46 -16.34
CA GLY A 120 15.68 -1.81 -16.18
C GLY A 120 15.85 -2.28 -14.72
N ILE A 121 15.56 -1.47 -13.71
CA ILE A 121 15.65 -1.84 -12.29
C ILE A 121 14.28 -2.21 -11.75
N TYR A 122 13.28 -1.35 -11.98
CA TYR A 122 11.92 -1.56 -11.49
C TYR A 122 10.87 -0.92 -12.43
N PRO A 123 9.77 -1.63 -12.75
CA PRO A 123 8.72 -1.08 -13.60
C PRO A 123 7.97 0.05 -12.87
N MET A 124 7.82 1.19 -13.55
CA MET A 124 7.16 2.39 -13.02
C MET A 124 5.65 2.45 -13.33
N ASP A 125 5.09 1.40 -13.95
CA ASP A 125 3.69 1.35 -14.39
C ASP A 125 2.69 1.48 -13.25
N PHE A 126 3.10 1.12 -12.02
CA PHE A 126 2.27 1.28 -10.82
C PHE A 126 1.80 2.72 -10.59
N LEU A 127 2.57 3.73 -11.03
CA LEU A 127 2.21 5.14 -10.90
C LEU A 127 0.95 5.50 -11.72
N ASN A 128 0.71 4.81 -12.82
CA ASN A 128 -0.46 5.02 -13.66
C ASN A 128 -1.74 4.38 -13.07
N SER A 129 -1.60 3.58 -12.03
CA SER A 129 -2.75 2.94 -11.37
C SER A 129 -3.48 3.86 -10.40
N TYR A 130 -2.86 4.95 -9.95
CA TYR A 130 -3.46 5.86 -8.99
C TYR A 130 -4.52 6.76 -9.65
N ARG A 131 -5.61 6.99 -8.93
CA ARG A 131 -6.76 7.78 -9.37
C ARG A 131 -6.98 9.01 -8.52
N ARG A 132 -6.67 8.95 -7.22
CA ARG A 132 -6.84 10.07 -6.29
C ARG A 132 -5.87 9.99 -5.13
N LEU A 133 -5.57 11.16 -4.59
CA LEU A 133 -4.68 11.38 -3.44
C LEU A 133 -5.49 11.93 -2.27
N MET A 134 -5.16 11.50 -1.05
CA MET A 134 -5.60 12.15 0.19
C MET A 134 -4.38 12.45 1.05
N LEU A 135 -4.17 13.71 1.39
CA LEU A 135 -3.23 14.13 2.43
C LEU A 135 -3.95 14.07 3.77
N LEU A 136 -3.34 13.39 4.71
CA LEU A 136 -3.80 13.24 6.09
C LEU A 136 -2.91 14.05 7.00
N GLU A 137 -3.48 14.76 7.95
CA GLU A 137 -2.73 15.45 8.98
C GLU A 137 -3.34 15.18 10.34
N VAL A 138 -2.50 14.81 11.30
CA VAL A 138 -2.88 14.54 12.69
C VAL A 138 -1.87 15.17 13.62
N SER A 139 -2.31 15.87 14.64
CA SER A 139 -1.42 16.49 15.63
C SER A 139 -0.61 15.45 16.42
N GLY A 140 0.64 15.79 16.75
CA GLY A 140 1.58 14.90 17.44
C GLY A 140 2.29 13.91 16.51
N ASP A 141 2.84 12.83 17.06
CA ASP A 141 3.66 11.86 16.32
C ASP A 141 2.84 10.63 15.87
N PHE A 142 1.64 10.89 15.33
CA PHE A 142 0.67 9.85 14.99
C PHE A 142 1.21 8.85 13.97
N PHE A 143 1.78 9.33 12.87
CA PHE A 143 2.19 8.49 11.75
C PHE A 143 3.47 7.70 12.03
N GLU A 144 4.29 8.10 13.00
CA GLU A 144 5.41 7.28 13.49
C GLU A 144 4.93 6.08 14.30
N ASN A 145 3.90 6.28 15.14
CA ASN A 145 3.51 5.31 16.15
C ASN A 145 2.30 4.45 15.75
N LYS A 146 1.40 4.95 14.89
CA LYS A 146 0.08 4.34 14.62
C LYS A 146 -0.20 4.04 13.14
N SER A 147 0.77 4.20 12.24
CA SER A 147 0.60 3.91 10.81
C SER A 147 0.11 2.50 10.51
N SER A 148 0.61 1.49 11.24
CA SER A 148 0.16 0.10 11.09
C SER A 148 -1.30 -0.11 11.51
N GLN A 149 -1.76 0.60 12.55
CA GLN A 149 -3.15 0.55 13.02
C GLN A 149 -4.06 1.25 12.00
N LEU A 150 -3.63 2.39 11.44
CA LEU A 150 -4.33 3.09 10.37
C LEU A 150 -4.55 2.16 9.16
N LEU A 151 -3.49 1.51 8.68
CA LEU A 151 -3.58 0.56 7.56
C LEU A 151 -4.54 -0.61 7.87
N GLY A 152 -4.52 -1.12 9.09
CA GLY A 152 -5.48 -2.12 9.56
C GLY A 152 -6.92 -1.63 9.51
N GLY A 153 -7.19 -0.43 10.02
CA GLY A 153 -8.51 0.22 10.00
C GLY A 153 -9.02 0.47 8.58
N LEU A 154 -8.17 1.00 7.69
CA LEU A 154 -8.51 1.21 6.28
C LEU A 154 -8.91 -0.11 5.59
N LYS A 155 -8.13 -1.17 5.83
CA LYS A 155 -8.42 -2.51 5.26
C LYS A 155 -9.74 -3.09 5.77
N LEU A 156 -10.03 -2.96 7.06
CA LEU A 156 -11.31 -3.39 7.64
C LEU A 156 -12.48 -2.58 7.08
N ALA A 157 -12.28 -1.31 6.81
CA ALA A 157 -13.26 -0.44 6.17
C ALA A 157 -13.42 -0.70 4.66
N GLY A 158 -12.66 -1.64 4.07
CA GLY A 158 -12.69 -1.92 2.63
C GLY A 158 -12.05 -0.83 1.76
N LEU A 159 -11.28 0.08 2.37
CA LEU A 159 -10.57 1.16 1.68
C LEU A 159 -9.18 0.66 1.23
N ASN A 160 -9.02 0.46 -0.07
CA ASN A 160 -7.77 -0.03 -0.63
C ASN A 160 -6.94 1.13 -1.18
N ALA A 161 -5.94 1.54 -0.42
CA ALA A 161 -5.01 2.61 -0.79
C ALA A 161 -3.57 2.19 -0.46
N ASP A 162 -2.63 2.65 -1.28
CA ASP A 162 -1.21 2.64 -0.88
C ASP A 162 -0.98 3.82 0.08
N TYR A 163 -0.15 3.61 1.09
CA TYR A 163 0.17 4.61 2.11
C TYR A 163 1.63 5.03 1.99
N LEU A 164 1.87 6.33 2.18
CA LEU A 164 3.18 6.93 2.27
C LEU A 164 3.28 7.79 3.53
N ASN A 165 4.30 7.56 4.33
CA ASN A 165 4.63 8.44 5.46
C ASN A 165 5.42 9.65 4.94
N VAL A 166 4.93 10.85 5.23
CA VAL A 166 5.58 12.11 4.81
C VAL A 166 6.33 12.73 5.99
N SER A 167 5.70 12.76 7.15
CA SER A 167 6.27 13.29 8.39
C SER A 167 5.60 12.64 9.60
N PRO A 168 6.07 12.89 10.84
CA PRO A 168 5.39 12.40 12.04
C PRO A 168 3.91 12.77 12.12
N GLN A 169 3.54 13.90 11.50
CA GLN A 169 2.19 14.50 11.53
C GLN A 169 1.42 14.32 10.24
N GLN A 170 2.06 13.91 9.13
CA GLN A 170 1.44 13.84 7.82
C GLN A 170 1.68 12.51 7.13
N GLY A 171 0.64 12.01 6.48
CA GLY A 171 0.67 10.82 5.63
C GLY A 171 -0.18 11.01 4.37
N ILE A 172 0.16 10.30 3.31
CA ILE A 172 -0.57 10.32 2.04
C ILE A 172 -1.19 8.96 1.77
N LEU A 173 -2.46 8.95 1.39
CA LEU A 173 -3.13 7.79 0.82
C LEU A 173 -3.27 7.97 -0.70
N LEU A 174 -2.91 6.91 -1.44
CA LEU A 174 -3.02 6.85 -2.90
C LEU A 174 -4.02 5.76 -3.28
N PHE A 175 -5.17 6.17 -3.77
CA PHE A 175 -6.25 5.27 -4.18
C PHE A 175 -6.09 4.84 -5.64
N LYS A 176 -6.28 3.54 -5.91
CA LYS A 176 -6.20 2.93 -7.24
C LYS A 176 -7.55 2.78 -7.91
N SER A 177 -8.62 2.76 -7.13
CA SER A 177 -10.01 2.68 -7.63
C SER A 177 -10.68 4.03 -7.50
N GLU A 178 -11.57 4.32 -8.43
CA GLU A 178 -12.51 5.43 -8.29
C GLU A 178 -13.50 5.15 -7.15
N SER A 179 -14.02 6.22 -6.56
CA SER A 179 -15.12 6.17 -5.60
C SER A 179 -16.26 7.02 -6.13
N ASP A 180 -17.48 6.52 -5.95
CA ASP A 180 -18.69 7.25 -6.35
C ASP A 180 -18.91 8.51 -5.48
N ASP A 181 -18.42 8.47 -4.23
CA ASP A 181 -18.49 9.60 -3.29
C ASP A 181 -17.17 9.72 -2.50
N TRP A 182 -16.31 10.65 -2.95
CA TRP A 182 -15.06 10.96 -2.30
C TRP A 182 -15.23 11.69 -0.97
N LYS A 183 -16.32 12.42 -0.80
CA LYS A 183 -16.64 13.09 0.47
C LYS A 183 -16.96 12.08 1.56
N GLU A 184 -17.74 11.06 1.22
CA GLU A 184 -18.02 9.95 2.13
C GLU A 184 -16.78 9.11 2.42
N THR A 185 -15.95 8.86 1.41
CA THR A 185 -14.67 8.17 1.59
C THR A 185 -13.76 8.95 2.55
N ALA A 186 -13.68 10.27 2.39
CA ALA A 186 -12.91 11.13 3.30
C ALA A 186 -13.45 11.13 4.72
N ARG A 187 -14.78 11.14 4.92
CA ARG A 187 -15.39 11.02 6.25
C ARG A 187 -15.02 9.72 6.94
N ARG A 188 -15.05 8.62 6.21
CA ARG A 188 -14.65 7.29 6.74
C ARG A 188 -13.18 7.27 7.15
N VAL A 189 -12.30 7.86 6.34
CA VAL A 189 -10.88 7.99 6.66
C VAL A 189 -10.70 8.87 7.91
N LEU A 190 -11.36 10.03 7.97
CA LEU A 190 -11.31 10.91 9.12
C LEU A 190 -11.80 10.22 10.40
N GLY A 191 -12.91 9.49 10.34
CA GLY A 191 -13.41 8.72 11.49
C GLY A 191 -12.41 7.71 12.03
N ILE A 192 -11.67 7.02 11.15
CA ILE A 192 -10.60 6.09 11.54
C ILE A 192 -9.44 6.85 12.23
N LEU A 193 -9.07 8.02 11.69
CA LEU A 193 -8.02 8.85 12.29
C LEU A 193 -8.42 9.32 13.70
N GLU A 194 -9.64 9.83 13.86
CA GLU A 194 -10.16 10.31 15.14
C GLU A 194 -10.26 9.19 16.18
N GLU A 195 -10.73 8.00 15.78
CA GLU A 195 -10.79 6.84 16.67
C GLU A 195 -9.39 6.44 17.18
N LEU A 196 -8.40 6.45 16.29
CA LEU A 196 -7.04 6.03 16.62
C LEU A 196 -6.25 7.11 17.37
N SER A 197 -6.46 8.39 17.06
CA SER A 197 -5.68 9.50 17.63
C SER A 197 -6.15 9.91 19.03
N GLY A 198 -7.45 9.73 19.32
CA GLY A 198 -8.06 10.13 20.59
C GLY A 198 -8.71 11.53 20.53
N LYS A 199 -9.43 11.88 21.60
CA LYS A 199 -10.32 13.05 21.62
C LYS A 199 -9.64 14.42 21.54
N ASP A 200 -8.36 14.48 21.91
CA ASP A 200 -7.63 15.76 21.97
C ASP A 200 -6.80 16.04 20.71
N ALA A 201 -6.71 15.07 19.79
CA ALA A 201 -5.96 15.21 18.57
C ALA A 201 -6.79 15.88 17.47
N LYS A 202 -6.18 16.85 16.78
CA LYS A 202 -6.79 17.47 15.59
C LYS A 202 -6.44 16.60 14.37
N CYS A 203 -7.46 16.19 13.63
CA CYS A 203 -7.35 15.38 12.43
C CYS A 203 -7.91 16.13 11.23
N TYR A 204 -7.19 16.12 10.11
CA TYR A 204 -7.61 16.76 8.88
C TYR A 204 -7.35 15.87 7.68
N VAL A 205 -8.17 16.00 6.66
CA VAL A 205 -8.07 15.26 5.40
C VAL A 205 -8.24 16.22 4.23
N ALA A 206 -7.26 16.28 3.33
CA ALA A 206 -7.37 17.01 2.07
C ALA A 206 -7.41 16.03 0.89
N VAL A 207 -8.40 16.18 0.00
CA VAL A 207 -8.65 15.27 -1.13
C VAL A 207 -8.34 16.00 -2.43
N SER A 208 -7.43 15.45 -3.24
CA SER A 208 -7.05 16.02 -4.52
C SER A 208 -8.17 15.93 -5.56
N SER A 209 -8.05 16.65 -6.66
CA SER A 209 -8.75 16.34 -7.91
C SER A 209 -8.35 14.96 -8.46
N GLY A 210 -9.11 14.46 -9.43
CA GLY A 210 -8.84 13.18 -10.08
C GLY A 210 -7.48 13.14 -10.80
N LEU A 211 -6.82 11.99 -10.76
CA LEU A 211 -5.56 11.69 -11.46
C LEU A 211 -5.86 10.97 -12.77
N LYS A 212 -5.43 11.53 -13.90
CA LYS A 212 -5.54 10.92 -15.22
C LYS A 212 -4.28 10.17 -15.63
N ASN A 213 -3.12 10.63 -15.17
CA ASN A 213 -1.83 10.03 -15.46
C ASN A 213 -0.80 10.37 -14.38
N ARG A 214 0.34 9.68 -14.39
CA ARG A 214 1.43 9.84 -13.41
C ARG A 214 2.09 11.22 -13.38
N SER A 215 2.07 11.98 -14.50
CA SER A 215 2.70 13.31 -14.53
C SER A 215 1.98 14.30 -13.61
N GLN A 216 0.72 14.04 -13.26
CA GLN A 216 -0.07 14.88 -12.37
C GLN A 216 0.18 14.60 -10.87
N LEU A 217 0.92 13.52 -10.51
CA LEU A 217 1.11 13.14 -9.11
C LEU A 217 1.69 14.28 -8.25
N ALA A 218 2.75 14.93 -8.73
CA ALA A 218 3.38 16.04 -8.00
C ALA A 218 2.43 17.24 -7.88
N GLU A 219 1.67 17.54 -8.95
CA GLU A 219 0.68 18.62 -8.97
C GLU A 219 -0.45 18.34 -7.97
N ARG A 220 -0.99 17.12 -7.95
CA ARG A 220 -2.06 16.72 -7.02
C ARG A 220 -1.59 16.69 -5.57
N CYS A 221 -0.32 16.37 -5.32
CA CYS A 221 0.26 16.49 -3.99
C CYS A 221 0.26 17.95 -3.52
N ARG A 222 0.78 18.87 -4.34
CA ARG A 222 0.76 20.31 -4.02
C ARG A 222 -0.66 20.86 -3.84
N GLU A 223 -1.60 20.41 -4.66
CA GLU A 223 -3.01 20.76 -4.51
C GLU A 223 -3.53 20.36 -3.13
N THR A 224 -3.24 19.13 -2.64
CA THR A 224 -3.67 18.72 -1.30
C THR A 224 -2.95 19.49 -0.18
N GLU A 225 -1.71 19.90 -0.37
CA GLU A 225 -1.01 20.77 0.58
C GLU A 225 -1.67 22.14 0.69
N LEU A 226 -1.99 22.76 -0.46
CA LEU A 226 -2.70 24.04 -0.49
C LEU A 226 -4.11 23.94 0.12
N LEU A 227 -4.84 22.86 -0.17
CA LEU A 227 -6.13 22.61 0.45
C LEU A 227 -6.03 22.46 1.97
N MET A 228 -4.98 21.81 2.46
CA MET A 228 -4.74 21.63 3.89
C MET A 228 -4.49 22.97 4.60
N GLU A 229 -3.99 24.00 3.91
CA GLU A 229 -3.84 25.34 4.47
C GLU A 229 -5.19 25.99 4.85
N ASN A 230 -6.30 25.58 4.21
CA ASN A 230 -7.64 26.05 4.52
C ASN A 230 -8.07 25.74 5.96
N ARG A 231 -7.39 24.80 6.67
CA ARG A 231 -7.64 24.56 8.10
C ARG A 231 -7.46 25.80 8.98
N PHE A 232 -6.68 26.75 8.51
CA PHE A 232 -6.48 28.03 9.23
C PHE A 232 -7.63 29.01 9.05
N TYR A 233 -8.42 28.86 7.99
CA TYR A 233 -9.50 29.78 7.62
C TYR A 233 -10.90 29.21 7.93
N GLY A 234 -11.08 27.89 7.85
CA GLY A 234 -12.36 27.22 8.10
C GLY A 234 -12.41 26.66 9.49
N LEU A 235 -13.08 27.36 10.40
CA LEU A 235 -13.06 27.10 11.82
C LEU A 235 -13.60 25.72 12.26
N ASP A 236 -14.40 25.05 11.42
CA ASP A 236 -15.04 23.76 11.76
C ASP A 236 -14.89 22.65 10.69
N SER A 237 -14.16 22.91 9.59
CA SER A 237 -14.00 21.90 8.55
C SER A 237 -12.75 21.05 8.80
N HIS A 238 -12.94 19.73 8.80
CA HIS A 238 -11.87 18.74 8.91
C HIS A 238 -11.56 18.04 7.58
N ILE A 239 -12.36 18.34 6.52
CA ILE A 239 -12.23 17.75 5.19
C ILE A 239 -12.22 18.87 4.16
N PHE A 240 -11.18 18.92 3.34
CA PHE A 240 -10.97 19.88 2.25
C PHE A 240 -10.94 19.13 0.90
N MET A 241 -11.67 19.65 -0.09
CA MET A 241 -11.82 18.96 -1.39
C MET A 241 -11.66 19.92 -2.56
N ALA A 242 -10.80 19.60 -3.51
CA ALA A 242 -10.53 20.43 -4.68
C ALA A 242 -11.76 20.75 -5.55
N GLU A 243 -12.78 19.90 -5.55
CA GLU A 243 -13.98 20.06 -6.38
C GLU A 243 -15.09 20.93 -5.71
N TYR A 244 -14.97 21.21 -4.41
CA TYR A 244 -15.99 21.91 -3.63
C TYR A 244 -15.53 23.27 -3.09
N ASP A 245 -14.21 23.52 -3.02
CA ASP A 245 -13.68 24.73 -2.37
C ASP A 245 -13.51 25.92 -3.33
N VAL A 246 -13.82 25.76 -4.64
CA VAL A 246 -13.74 26.82 -5.64
C VAL A 246 -14.81 27.92 -5.43
N GLU A 247 -15.93 27.62 -4.74
CA GLU A 247 -17.00 28.58 -4.51
C GLU A 247 -16.75 29.52 -3.30
N CYS A 248 -15.77 29.22 -2.45
CA CYS A 248 -15.51 30.03 -1.24
C CYS A 248 -14.34 31.02 -1.36
N ALA A 249 -13.60 31.03 -2.48
CA ALA A 249 -12.38 31.82 -2.60
C ALA A 249 -12.58 33.32 -2.91
N ASP A 250 -13.81 33.77 -3.26
CA ASP A 250 -14.01 35.14 -3.73
C ASP A 250 -14.43 36.18 -2.67
N ASP A 251 -14.68 35.78 -1.40
CA ASP A 251 -15.21 36.74 -0.40
C ASP A 251 -14.64 36.61 1.05
N VAL A 252 -13.49 35.99 1.27
CA VAL A 252 -12.89 36.03 2.61
C VAL A 252 -11.95 37.22 2.71
N GLN A 253 -12.51 38.40 3.12
CA GLN A 253 -11.71 39.45 3.75
C GLN A 253 -11.13 38.88 5.04
N LEU A 254 -9.86 38.55 5.01
CA LEU A 254 -9.07 38.16 6.18
C LEU A 254 -9.12 39.27 7.20
N ASP A 255 -9.83 39.05 8.32
CA ASP A 255 -9.64 39.90 9.51
C ASP A 255 -8.35 39.48 10.18
N ASP A 256 -7.31 40.33 10.05
CA ASP A 256 -5.98 40.15 10.66
C ASP A 256 -6.05 39.77 12.15
N ASN A 257 -7.09 40.22 12.86
CA ASN A 257 -7.28 39.92 14.27
C ASN A 257 -7.68 38.45 14.52
N THR A 258 -8.37 37.82 13.59
CA THR A 258 -8.76 36.41 13.70
C THR A 258 -7.56 35.50 13.46
N LEU A 259 -6.73 35.81 12.44
CA LEU A 259 -5.50 35.10 12.15
C LEU A 259 -4.49 35.18 13.32
N ILE A 260 -4.32 36.41 13.90
CA ILE A 260 -3.42 36.63 15.04
C ILE A 260 -3.89 35.84 16.27
N LYS A 261 -5.19 35.76 16.54
CA LYS A 261 -5.75 34.98 17.65
C LYS A 261 -5.52 33.48 17.45
N GLN A 262 -5.69 32.99 16.25
CA GLN A 262 -5.44 31.59 15.92
C GLN A 262 -3.95 31.21 16.10
N ILE A 263 -3.05 32.03 15.58
CA ILE A 263 -1.60 31.87 15.78
C ILE A 263 -1.26 31.90 17.28
N GLN A 264 -1.83 32.81 18.04
CA GLN A 264 -1.60 32.86 19.48
C GLN A 264 -2.13 31.65 20.24
N GLN A 265 -3.23 31.05 19.78
CA GLN A 265 -3.80 29.86 20.36
C GLN A 265 -2.97 28.63 20.03
N ASP A 266 -2.50 28.47 18.77
CA ASP A 266 -1.66 27.37 18.31
C ASP A 266 -0.28 27.40 19.02
N VAL A 267 0.30 28.57 19.21
CA VAL A 267 1.51 28.76 20.00
C VAL A 267 1.30 28.41 21.50
N ARG A 268 0.14 28.73 22.07
CA ARG A 268 -0.19 28.39 23.46
C ARG A 268 -0.43 26.91 23.70
N THR A 269 -1.03 26.23 22.74
CA THR A 269 -1.30 24.77 22.82
C THR A 269 -0.09 23.93 22.50
N LYS A 270 1.07 24.55 22.12
CA LYS A 270 2.26 23.87 21.58
C LYS A 270 1.93 22.99 20.37
N ASP A 271 0.86 23.29 19.66
CA ASP A 271 0.53 22.67 18.40
C ASP A 271 1.50 23.24 17.35
N MET A 272 2.71 22.68 17.32
CA MET A 272 3.79 23.05 16.40
C MET A 272 3.51 22.44 15.02
N LEU A 273 2.40 22.78 14.41
CA LEU A 273 2.21 22.63 12.98
C LEU A 273 3.09 23.71 12.33
N SER A 274 4.19 23.24 11.81
CA SER A 274 5.32 23.92 11.17
C SER A 274 5.23 25.46 10.98
N PRO A 275 6.14 26.22 11.61
CA PRO A 275 6.25 27.68 11.36
C PRO A 275 6.62 28.05 9.91
N VAL A 276 6.94 27.07 9.06
CA VAL A 276 7.28 27.29 7.64
C VAL A 276 6.08 27.78 6.83
N SER A 277 4.86 27.40 7.18
CA SER A 277 3.65 27.86 6.49
C SER A 277 3.38 29.35 6.68
N TYR A 278 3.75 29.92 7.83
CA TYR A 278 3.55 31.37 8.11
C TYR A 278 4.53 32.29 7.37
N THR A 279 5.68 31.79 6.94
CA THR A 279 6.67 32.59 6.20
C THR A 279 6.31 32.75 4.72
N HIS A 280 5.57 31.81 4.13
CA HIS A 280 5.14 31.92 2.73
C HIS A 280 4.03 32.96 2.52
N LEU A 281 3.12 33.16 3.47
CA LEU A 281 2.08 34.20 3.39
C LEU A 281 2.67 35.62 3.33
N ARG A 282 3.74 35.90 4.08
CA ARG A 282 4.42 37.20 4.04
C ARG A 282 5.22 37.48 2.77
N ALA A 283 5.69 36.44 2.08
CA ALA A 283 6.48 36.62 0.85
C ALA A 283 5.64 37.07 -0.36
N HIS A 284 4.34 36.79 -0.37
CA HIS A 284 3.45 37.24 -1.45
C HIS A 284 3.01 38.71 -1.32
N GLU A 285 2.96 39.26 -0.12
CA GLU A 285 2.59 40.70 0.05
C GLU A 285 3.73 41.68 -0.27
N THR A 286 4.98 41.22 -0.22
CA THR A 286 6.13 42.12 -0.50
C THR A 286 6.49 42.26 -1.98
N SER A 287 5.86 41.52 -2.88
CA SER A 287 6.09 41.62 -4.34
C SER A 287 5.12 42.53 -5.08
N ALA A 288 4.17 43.20 -4.38
CA ALA A 288 3.11 44.01 -4.98
C ALA A 288 3.32 45.54 -4.78
N HIS A 289 4.50 45.98 -4.36
CA HIS A 289 4.83 47.45 -4.29
C HIS A 289 6.09 47.77 -5.09
#